data_632047f2e5072db9d56581c179834002
#
_entry.id   632047f2e5072db9d56581c179834002
#
_cell.length_a   1.000
_cell.length_b   1.000
_cell.length_c   1.000
_cell.angle_alpha   90.00
_cell.angle_beta   90.00
_cell.angle_gamma   90.00
#
_symmetry.space_group_name_H-M   'P 1'
#
loop_
_entity.id
_entity.type
_entity.pdbx_description
1 polymer ?
#
loop_
_entity_poly.entity_id
_entity_poly.type
_entity_poly.pdbx_seq_one_letter_code
_entity_poly.pdbx_strand_id
1 'polypeptide(L)'
;NKQLQSDTWRVPYEENDNYFPEYYVIPVDAASQRDPADAYAMGRFLLRNGVRVSSLDTDTAVGGVTYRAGSLVVDMHQAKRNYANAVLWEGADASASGFPDLYSESVTNFPAMRGFDCIPIAAEGAFDGKLTEVSTVTGRSQLTGTAGDVGILSNNGSEAVRAVNALLDAGRTVSLITSGDHKGDFALSLASYETVADDFVLSATRTAESPAASAIRKPTLFLAGRYDAFSGAKLTEGYFAQWFRDGYGFRNYRNVYSNGTSNYDVMAYTKHMGF
;
A
#
# COMPACT_ATOMS: atom_id res chain seq x y z
N ASN A 1 29.22 -1.52 16.66
CA ASN A 1 28.70 -0.24 17.19
C ASN A 1 29.55 0.97 16.85
N LYS A 2 30.86 0.82 16.62
CA LYS A 2 31.68 1.90 16.07
C LYS A 2 31.25 2.30 14.65
N GLN A 3 30.74 1.37 13.87
CA GLN A 3 30.22 1.66 12.53
C GLN A 3 28.91 2.46 12.53
N LEU A 4 28.11 2.39 13.59
CA LEU A 4 26.87 3.18 13.71
C LEU A 4 27.15 4.65 14.01
N GLN A 5 28.34 4.95 14.52
CA GLN A 5 28.78 6.31 14.89
C GLN A 5 29.74 6.90 13.86
N SER A 6 30.13 6.14 12.85
CA SER A 6 31.09 6.57 11.84
C SER A 6 30.37 7.01 10.57
N ASP A 7 30.62 8.21 10.10
CA ASP A 7 30.12 8.74 8.84
C ASP A 7 30.66 7.95 7.63
N THR A 8 31.67 7.10 7.86
CA THR A 8 32.22 6.22 6.82
C THR A 8 31.28 5.12 6.35
N TRP A 9 30.18 4.85 7.03
CA TRP A 9 29.18 3.88 6.57
C TRP A 9 28.51 4.28 5.26
N ARG A 10 28.58 5.56 4.88
CA ARG A 10 28.03 6.11 3.64
C ARG A 10 29.03 6.15 2.50
N VAL A 11 30.30 5.84 2.74
CA VAL A 11 31.31 5.86 1.67
C VAL A 11 30.87 4.87 0.59
N PRO A 12 30.70 5.32 -0.68
CA PRO A 12 30.34 4.45 -1.79
C PRO A 12 31.36 3.32 -1.94
N TYR A 13 30.93 2.16 -2.39
CA TYR A 13 31.88 1.19 -2.93
C TYR A 13 32.54 1.80 -4.17
N GLU A 14 33.85 1.69 -4.27
CA GLU A 14 34.68 2.37 -5.27
C GLU A 14 34.21 2.21 -6.71
N GLU A 15 33.44 1.16 -7.02
CA GLU A 15 32.99 0.83 -8.36
C GLU A 15 31.54 1.22 -8.65
N ASN A 16 30.69 1.53 -7.66
CA ASN A 16 29.24 1.55 -7.87
C ASN A 16 28.50 2.76 -7.27
N ASP A 17 29.15 3.70 -6.61
CA ASP A 17 28.48 4.77 -5.83
C ASP A 17 27.37 4.25 -4.88
N ASN A 18 27.52 3.02 -4.42
CA ASN A 18 26.49 2.29 -3.71
C ASN A 18 26.59 2.55 -2.21
N TYR A 19 25.81 3.50 -1.72
CA TYR A 19 25.76 3.88 -0.31
C TYR A 19 24.31 4.02 0.16
N PHE A 20 24.07 3.95 1.45
CA PHE A 20 22.75 4.22 2.02
C PHE A 20 22.42 5.72 1.92
N PRO A 21 21.16 6.09 1.66
CA PRO A 21 20.72 7.45 1.85
C PRO A 21 20.79 7.84 3.33
N GLU A 22 20.71 9.14 3.64
CA GLU A 22 20.59 9.62 5.01
C GLU A 22 19.27 9.24 5.64
N TYR A 23 18.22 9.38 4.85
CA TYR A 23 16.85 9.11 5.27
C TYR A 23 16.06 8.44 4.16
N TYR A 24 15.04 7.69 4.55
CA TYR A 24 13.91 7.37 3.69
C TYR A 24 12.68 8.13 4.20
N VAL A 25 12.00 8.84 3.30
CA VAL A 25 10.74 9.51 3.59
C VAL A 25 9.61 8.75 2.92
N ILE A 26 8.59 8.42 3.70
CA ILE A 26 7.33 7.82 3.25
C ILE A 26 6.25 8.86 3.48
N PRO A 27 5.84 9.63 2.47
CA PRO A 27 4.71 10.54 2.61
C PRO A 27 3.45 9.78 3.05
N VAL A 28 2.53 10.45 3.73
CA VAL A 28 1.27 9.84 4.15
C VAL A 28 0.05 10.65 3.74
N ASP A 29 0.28 11.83 3.14
CA ASP A 29 -0.81 12.65 2.61
C ASP A 29 -1.23 12.20 1.22
N ALA A 30 -2.54 12.28 0.93
CA ALA A 30 -3.12 11.79 -0.32
C ALA A 30 -2.68 12.55 -1.57
N ALA A 31 -2.07 13.73 -1.42
CA ALA A 31 -1.58 14.51 -2.56
C ALA A 31 -0.20 14.06 -3.03
N SER A 32 0.60 13.45 -2.14
CA SER A 32 1.97 13.02 -2.41
C SER A 32 2.20 11.53 -2.24
N GLN A 33 1.16 10.74 -1.91
CA GLN A 33 1.24 9.30 -1.71
C GLN A 33 0.20 8.58 -2.56
N ARG A 34 0.63 7.59 -3.34
CA ARG A 34 -0.27 6.75 -4.16
C ARG A 34 -1.27 5.98 -3.30
N ASP A 35 -0.79 5.32 -2.25
CA ASP A 35 -1.62 4.60 -1.28
C ASP A 35 -1.20 4.95 0.15
N PRO A 36 -1.84 5.93 0.79
CA PRO A 36 -1.59 6.26 2.20
C PRO A 36 -1.82 5.08 3.15
N ALA A 37 -2.75 4.20 2.86
CA ALA A 37 -3.02 3.03 3.71
C ALA A 37 -1.83 2.07 3.74
N ASP A 38 -1.23 1.78 2.59
CA ASP A 38 -0.03 0.95 2.50
C ASP A 38 1.21 1.66 3.07
N ALA A 39 1.31 2.99 2.92
CA ALA A 39 2.35 3.79 3.59
C ALA A 39 2.30 3.61 5.12
N TYR A 40 1.14 3.75 5.73
CA TYR A 40 0.96 3.49 7.16
C TYR A 40 1.19 2.02 7.53
N ALA A 41 0.77 1.08 6.68
CA ALA A 41 1.03 -0.35 6.88
C ALA A 41 2.52 -0.64 6.86
N MET A 42 3.29 0.02 5.98
CA MET A 42 4.74 -0.08 5.94
C MET A 42 5.40 0.47 7.19
N GLY A 43 4.96 1.62 7.70
CA GLY A 43 5.44 2.15 8.97
C GLY A 43 5.25 1.15 10.13
N ARG A 44 4.08 0.53 10.24
CA ARG A 44 3.82 -0.53 11.23
C ARG A 44 4.70 -1.77 11.02
N PHE A 45 4.95 -2.14 9.77
CA PHE A 45 5.82 -3.26 9.43
C PHE A 45 7.26 -2.99 9.85
N LEU A 46 7.79 -1.80 9.59
CA LEU A 46 9.13 -1.38 9.98
C LEU A 46 9.30 -1.43 11.51
N LEU A 47 8.37 -0.84 12.27
CA LEU A 47 8.38 -0.85 13.73
C LEU A 47 8.38 -2.28 14.29
N ARG A 48 7.54 -3.18 13.77
CA ARG A 48 7.51 -4.60 14.20
C ARG A 48 8.82 -5.34 13.97
N ASN A 49 9.61 -4.91 12.99
CA ASN A 49 10.92 -5.48 12.68
C ASN A 49 12.08 -4.75 13.36
N GLY A 50 11.78 -3.82 14.27
CA GLY A 50 12.75 -3.11 15.09
C GLY A 50 13.48 -1.97 14.37
N VAL A 51 12.95 -1.50 13.24
CA VAL A 51 13.38 -0.27 12.60
C VAL A 51 12.78 0.91 13.35
N ARG A 52 13.59 1.89 13.71
CA ARG A 52 13.11 3.15 14.28
C ARG A 52 12.49 3.98 13.17
N VAL A 53 11.29 4.48 13.44
CA VAL A 53 10.52 5.35 12.54
C VAL A 53 10.18 6.62 13.30
N SER A 54 10.28 7.75 12.63
CA SER A 54 9.90 9.05 13.17
C SER A 54 8.77 9.66 12.34
N SER A 55 7.99 10.51 12.96
CA SER A 55 7.06 11.42 12.29
C SER A 55 7.75 12.75 12.03
N LEU A 56 7.55 13.34 10.87
CA LEU A 56 7.98 14.70 10.58
C LEU A 56 7.05 15.68 11.29
N ASP A 57 7.64 16.58 12.11
CA ASP A 57 6.86 17.48 12.99
C ASP A 57 6.29 18.69 12.24
N THR A 58 6.97 19.14 11.21
CA THR A 58 6.60 20.33 10.42
C THR A 58 6.87 20.12 8.94
N ASP A 59 6.12 20.80 8.07
CA ASP A 59 6.40 20.82 6.64
C ASP A 59 7.87 21.22 6.41
N THR A 60 8.60 20.40 5.67
CA THR A 60 10.04 20.60 5.45
C THR A 60 10.39 20.44 3.98
N ALA A 61 11.05 21.46 3.44
CA ALA A 61 11.54 21.44 2.06
C ALA A 61 12.95 20.83 2.01
N VAL A 62 13.14 19.85 1.14
CA VAL A 62 14.45 19.24 0.83
C VAL A 62 14.56 19.05 -0.67
N GLY A 63 15.62 19.55 -1.29
CA GLY A 63 15.82 19.39 -2.73
C GLY A 63 14.74 20.01 -3.62
N GLY A 64 14.03 21.03 -3.14
CA GLY A 64 12.91 21.65 -3.87
C GLY A 64 11.56 20.95 -3.69
N VAL A 65 11.51 19.83 -2.97
CA VAL A 65 10.28 19.10 -2.64
C VAL A 65 9.88 19.40 -1.20
N THR A 66 8.61 19.71 -0.95
CA THR A 66 8.09 19.91 0.41
C THR A 66 7.45 18.62 0.91
N TYR A 67 8.03 18.06 1.98
CA TYR A 67 7.46 16.93 2.71
C TYR A 67 6.56 17.45 3.81
N ARG A 68 5.33 16.94 3.88
CA ARG A 68 4.32 17.39 4.84
C ARG A 68 4.57 16.85 6.23
N ALA A 69 4.21 17.62 7.25
CA ALA A 69 4.13 17.15 8.62
C ALA A 69 3.31 15.85 8.71
N GLY A 70 3.76 14.93 9.55
CA GLY A 70 3.16 13.59 9.66
C GLY A 70 3.75 12.55 8.73
N SER A 71 4.54 12.94 7.69
CA SER A 71 5.30 11.97 6.88
C SER A 71 6.17 11.09 7.78
N LEU A 72 6.25 9.80 7.44
CA LEU A 72 7.11 8.88 8.17
C LEU A 72 8.54 9.00 7.63
N VAL A 73 9.48 9.13 8.53
CA VAL A 73 10.91 9.26 8.21
C VAL A 73 11.68 8.15 8.90
N VAL A 74 12.50 7.46 8.12
CA VAL A 74 13.45 6.46 8.61
C VAL A 74 14.85 7.07 8.52
N ASP A 75 15.38 7.49 9.65
CA ASP A 75 16.77 7.89 9.77
C ASP A 75 17.65 6.65 9.65
N MET A 76 18.58 6.67 8.69
CA MET A 76 19.44 5.53 8.41
C MET A 76 20.61 5.38 9.40
N HIS A 77 20.83 6.33 10.28
CA HIS A 77 21.78 6.24 11.39
C HIS A 77 21.24 5.37 12.53
N GLN A 78 20.92 4.13 12.22
CA GLN A 78 20.35 3.18 13.16
C GLN A 78 20.87 1.74 12.98
N ALA A 79 20.70 0.90 14.00
CA ALA A 79 21.15 -0.49 13.97
C ALA A 79 20.51 -1.34 12.87
N LYS A 80 19.25 -1.05 12.53
CA LYS A 80 18.47 -1.80 11.53
C LYS A 80 18.54 -1.21 10.12
N ARG A 81 19.51 -0.34 9.82
CA ARG A 81 19.62 0.32 8.51
C ARG A 81 19.67 -0.65 7.33
N ASN A 82 20.40 -1.76 7.45
CA ASN A 82 20.48 -2.75 6.36
C ASN A 82 19.10 -3.35 6.04
N TYR A 83 18.32 -3.65 7.08
CA TYR A 83 16.95 -4.13 6.89
C TYR A 83 16.04 -3.05 6.32
N ALA A 84 16.13 -1.83 6.85
CA ALA A 84 15.37 -0.69 6.34
C ALA A 84 15.67 -0.45 4.85
N ASN A 85 16.96 -0.46 4.46
CA ASN A 85 17.35 -0.31 3.06
C ASN A 85 16.79 -1.43 2.19
N ALA A 86 16.90 -2.69 2.63
CA ALA A 86 16.42 -3.84 1.86
C ALA A 86 14.91 -3.80 1.55
N VAL A 87 14.11 -3.17 2.43
CA VAL A 87 12.64 -3.09 2.25
C VAL A 87 12.15 -1.74 1.72
N LEU A 88 13.00 -0.70 1.68
CA LEU A 88 12.62 0.64 1.23
C LEU A 88 13.32 1.06 -0.07
N TRP A 89 14.39 0.38 -0.43
CA TRP A 89 15.10 0.64 -1.66
C TRP A 89 14.23 0.27 -2.88
N GLU A 90 14.26 1.10 -3.90
CA GLU A 90 13.51 0.87 -5.14
C GLU A 90 14.07 -0.27 -6.00
N GLY A 91 15.21 -0.85 -5.61
CA GLY A 91 15.86 -1.89 -6.38
C GLY A 91 16.68 -1.36 -7.54
N ALA A 92 17.26 -2.28 -8.29
CA ALA A 92 17.96 -2.01 -9.53
C ALA A 92 17.15 -2.55 -10.73
N ASP A 93 17.20 -1.84 -11.83
CA ASP A 93 16.66 -2.38 -13.09
C ASP A 93 17.54 -3.54 -13.59
N ALA A 94 17.03 -4.75 -13.45
CA ALA A 94 17.70 -5.95 -13.92
C ALA A 94 17.31 -6.34 -15.36
N SER A 95 16.49 -5.55 -16.04
CA SER A 95 15.99 -5.89 -17.39
C SER A 95 17.08 -6.02 -18.44
N ALA A 96 18.19 -5.28 -18.27
CA ALA A 96 19.34 -5.32 -19.18
C ALA A 96 20.38 -6.42 -18.86
N SER A 97 20.29 -7.07 -17.70
CA SER A 97 21.33 -8.00 -17.21
C SER A 97 21.21 -9.44 -17.74
N GLY A 98 20.30 -9.69 -18.67
CA GLY A 98 20.07 -11.05 -19.18
C GLY A 98 19.11 -11.86 -18.31
N PHE A 99 19.35 -13.15 -18.21
CA PHE A 99 18.48 -14.04 -17.44
C PHE A 99 18.65 -13.76 -15.93
N PRO A 100 17.60 -13.31 -15.23
CA PRO A 100 17.70 -13.12 -13.79
C PRO A 100 17.93 -14.47 -13.11
N ASP A 101 18.82 -14.52 -12.16
CA ASP A 101 19.00 -15.67 -11.31
C ASP A 101 17.70 -15.91 -10.52
N LEU A 102 17.02 -16.99 -10.84
CA LEU A 102 15.73 -17.36 -10.22
C LEU A 102 15.83 -17.56 -8.71
N TYR A 103 17.02 -17.69 -8.17
CA TYR A 103 17.28 -17.94 -6.76
C TYR A 103 17.90 -16.75 -6.04
N SER A 104 18.20 -15.64 -6.74
CA SER A 104 18.85 -14.51 -6.12
C SER A 104 17.88 -13.66 -5.33
N GLU A 105 17.09 -12.84 -5.92
CA GLU A 105 16.18 -11.97 -5.19
C GLU A 105 14.75 -12.05 -5.71
N SER A 106 13.82 -12.40 -4.84
CA SER A 106 12.40 -12.50 -5.19
C SER A 106 11.65 -11.18 -5.13
N VAL A 107 12.19 -10.17 -4.46
CA VAL A 107 11.58 -8.82 -4.35
C VAL A 107 12.67 -7.77 -4.48
N THR A 108 12.69 -7.07 -5.60
CA THR A 108 13.68 -6.03 -5.90
C THR A 108 13.17 -4.62 -5.64
N ASN A 109 11.85 -4.41 -5.60
CA ASN A 109 11.23 -3.12 -5.32
C ASN A 109 9.97 -3.32 -4.47
N PHE A 110 10.16 -3.36 -3.16
CA PHE A 110 9.08 -3.58 -2.21
C PHE A 110 8.06 -2.42 -2.16
N PRO A 111 8.48 -1.14 -2.22
CA PRO A 111 7.56 0.00 -2.33
C PRO A 111 6.63 -0.12 -3.55
N ALA A 112 7.18 -0.37 -4.73
CA ALA A 112 6.37 -0.51 -5.95
C ALA A 112 5.45 -1.74 -5.90
N MET A 113 5.94 -2.88 -5.38
CA MET A 113 5.15 -4.10 -5.25
C MET A 113 3.96 -3.91 -4.30
N ARG A 114 4.10 -3.09 -3.27
CA ARG A 114 3.05 -2.79 -2.30
C ARG A 114 2.22 -1.55 -2.62
N GLY A 115 2.65 -0.74 -3.58
CA GLY A 115 1.89 0.40 -4.08
C GLY A 115 2.06 1.70 -3.30
N PHE A 116 3.07 1.84 -2.46
CA PHE A 116 3.37 3.10 -1.77
C PHE A 116 4.63 3.78 -2.32
N ASP A 117 4.73 5.09 -2.12
CA ASP A 117 5.89 5.89 -2.50
C ASP A 117 6.84 6.05 -1.32
N CYS A 118 8.14 5.87 -1.60
CA CYS A 118 9.21 6.01 -0.64
C CYS A 118 10.38 6.73 -1.32
N ILE A 119 10.87 7.80 -0.71
CA ILE A 119 11.85 8.69 -1.30
C ILE A 119 13.17 8.63 -0.50
N PRO A 120 14.29 8.22 -1.13
CA PRO A 120 15.59 8.31 -0.52
C PRO A 120 16.09 9.76 -0.50
N ILE A 121 16.62 10.20 0.63
CA ILE A 121 17.19 11.53 0.84
C ILE A 121 18.67 11.40 1.19
N ALA A 122 19.53 11.95 0.32
CA ALA A 122 20.98 11.94 0.53
C ALA A 122 21.50 13.15 1.33
N ALA A 123 20.66 14.16 1.54
CA ALA A 123 21.07 15.38 2.23
C ALA A 123 21.22 15.12 3.74
N GLU A 124 22.47 15.26 4.23
CA GLU A 124 22.79 15.16 5.66
C GLU A 124 22.06 16.25 6.45
N GLY A 125 21.53 15.89 7.63
CA GLY A 125 20.88 16.84 8.52
C GLY A 125 19.57 17.45 7.99
N ALA A 126 19.02 16.96 6.86
CA ALA A 126 17.84 17.55 6.23
C ALA A 126 16.62 17.68 7.16
N PHE A 127 16.53 16.80 8.15
CA PHE A 127 15.43 16.75 9.11
C PHE A 127 15.86 16.97 10.57
N ASP A 128 17.06 17.49 10.80
CA ASP A 128 17.56 17.73 12.16
C ASP A 128 16.63 18.61 12.97
N GLY A 129 16.30 18.16 14.18
CA GLY A 129 15.40 18.87 15.10
C GLY A 129 13.95 18.94 14.67
N LYS A 130 13.53 18.13 13.67
CA LYS A 130 12.18 18.12 13.10
C LYS A 130 11.52 16.74 13.14
N LEU A 131 12.13 15.79 13.83
CA LEU A 131 11.65 14.42 13.89
C LEU A 131 11.29 14.02 15.31
N THR A 132 10.10 13.46 15.47
CA THR A 132 9.67 12.80 16.70
C THR A 132 9.58 11.30 16.48
N GLU A 133 10.39 10.51 17.21
CA GLU A 133 10.34 9.04 17.12
C GLU A 133 8.98 8.54 17.58
N VAL A 134 8.40 7.61 16.82
CA VAL A 134 7.09 7.02 17.09
C VAL A 134 7.19 5.54 17.47
N SER A 135 6.41 5.12 18.45
CA SER A 135 6.29 3.71 18.84
C SER A 135 5.12 3.01 18.16
N THR A 136 4.18 3.77 17.60
CA THR A 136 3.00 3.28 16.89
C THR A 136 2.72 4.14 15.68
N VAL A 137 2.16 3.54 14.64
CA VAL A 137 1.72 4.24 13.42
C VAL A 137 0.24 3.95 13.21
N THR A 138 -0.57 5.00 13.33
CA THR A 138 -2.02 4.95 13.13
C THR A 138 -2.39 5.69 11.86
N GLY A 139 -3.00 4.97 10.92
CA GLY A 139 -3.52 5.56 9.68
C GLY A 139 -4.77 6.39 9.94
N ARG A 140 -4.99 7.37 9.09
CA ARG A 140 -6.18 8.24 9.13
C ARG A 140 -6.72 8.46 7.72
N SER A 141 -8.03 8.41 7.59
CA SER A 141 -8.69 8.83 6.36
C SER A 141 -8.51 10.32 6.11
N GLN A 142 -8.44 10.70 4.85
CA GLN A 142 -8.28 12.08 4.40
C GLN A 142 -9.44 12.46 3.50
N LEU A 143 -10.15 13.52 3.87
CA LEU A 143 -11.22 14.10 3.09
C LEU A 143 -10.83 15.53 2.69
N THR A 144 -10.66 15.74 1.40
CA THR A 144 -10.39 17.06 0.80
C THR A 144 -11.68 17.66 0.22
N GLY A 145 -11.60 18.93 -0.22
CA GLY A 145 -12.78 19.63 -0.72
C GLY A 145 -13.68 20.16 0.39
N THR A 146 -14.47 21.17 0.09
CA THR A 146 -15.19 21.94 1.12
C THR A 146 -16.71 21.96 0.94
N ALA A 147 -17.24 21.47 -0.19
CA ALA A 147 -18.66 21.60 -0.51
C ALA A 147 -19.23 20.36 -1.17
N GLY A 148 -20.53 20.15 -0.98
CA GLY A 148 -21.32 19.09 -1.62
C GLY A 148 -21.56 17.85 -0.74
N ASP A 149 -22.38 16.96 -1.25
CA ASP A 149 -22.81 15.74 -0.56
C ASP A 149 -22.32 14.46 -1.27
N VAL A 150 -21.50 14.61 -2.29
CA VAL A 150 -20.84 13.50 -3.00
C VAL A 150 -19.41 13.37 -2.51
N GLY A 151 -19.03 12.15 -2.16
CA GLY A 151 -17.64 11.77 -1.93
C GLY A 151 -17.10 11.01 -3.13
N ILE A 152 -15.99 11.47 -3.68
CA ILE A 152 -15.18 10.72 -4.64
C ILE A 152 -14.11 10.00 -3.84
N LEU A 153 -14.25 8.69 -3.69
CA LEU A 153 -13.30 7.83 -2.99
C LEU A 153 -12.30 7.28 -3.99
N SER A 154 -11.03 7.58 -3.78
CA SER A 154 -9.94 7.09 -4.62
C SER A 154 -9.85 5.57 -4.55
N ASN A 155 -9.81 4.92 -5.71
CA ASN A 155 -9.61 3.47 -5.84
C ASN A 155 -8.11 3.17 -5.92
N ASN A 156 -7.38 3.49 -4.85
CA ASN A 156 -5.92 3.47 -4.80
C ASN A 156 -5.32 2.29 -4.03
N GLY A 157 -6.16 1.42 -3.44
CA GLY A 157 -5.64 0.29 -2.68
C GLY A 157 -6.71 -0.62 -2.09
N SER A 158 -6.27 -1.61 -1.32
CA SER A 158 -7.15 -2.62 -0.74
C SER A 158 -8.14 -2.07 0.29
N GLU A 159 -7.76 -1.01 1.03
CA GLU A 159 -8.64 -0.38 2.02
C GLU A 159 -9.87 0.26 1.36
N ALA A 160 -9.71 0.92 0.22
CA ALA A 160 -10.83 1.48 -0.54
C ALA A 160 -11.81 0.37 -0.99
N VAL A 161 -11.29 -0.75 -1.50
CA VAL A 161 -12.11 -1.90 -1.91
C VAL A 161 -12.82 -2.53 -0.72
N ARG A 162 -12.16 -2.66 0.43
CA ARG A 162 -12.76 -3.17 1.68
C ARG A 162 -13.89 -2.28 2.17
N ALA A 163 -13.68 -0.95 2.16
CA ALA A 163 -14.69 0.03 2.53
C ALA A 163 -15.91 -0.03 1.59
N VAL A 164 -15.68 -0.09 0.28
CA VAL A 164 -16.76 -0.26 -0.72
C VAL A 164 -17.52 -1.56 -0.48
N ASN A 165 -16.84 -2.67 -0.26
CA ASN A 165 -17.50 -3.94 0.04
C ASN A 165 -18.31 -3.89 1.36
N ALA A 166 -17.82 -3.20 2.37
CA ALA A 166 -18.56 -3.00 3.62
C ALA A 166 -19.82 -2.14 3.43
N LEU A 167 -19.73 -1.09 2.61
CA LEU A 167 -20.89 -0.26 2.24
C LEU A 167 -21.94 -1.04 1.49
N LEU A 168 -21.54 -1.84 0.49
CA LEU A 168 -22.44 -2.69 -0.29
C LEU A 168 -23.10 -3.76 0.58
N ASP A 169 -22.37 -4.36 1.54
CA ASP A 169 -22.94 -5.30 2.52
C ASP A 169 -23.96 -4.62 3.46
N ALA A 170 -23.75 -3.34 3.76
CA ALA A 170 -24.71 -2.53 4.53
C ALA A 170 -25.88 -1.98 3.68
N GLY A 171 -25.99 -2.38 2.42
CA GLY A 171 -27.06 -1.94 1.51
C GLY A 171 -26.91 -0.49 1.04
N ARG A 172 -25.73 0.10 1.16
CA ARG A 172 -25.45 1.45 0.67
C ARG A 172 -25.17 1.42 -0.84
N THR A 173 -25.54 2.49 -1.53
CA THR A 173 -25.24 2.65 -2.94
C THR A 173 -23.83 3.17 -3.13
N VAL A 174 -23.05 2.49 -3.95
CA VAL A 174 -21.74 2.91 -4.45
C VAL A 174 -21.74 2.80 -5.96
N SER A 175 -21.14 3.78 -6.62
CA SER A 175 -21.02 3.80 -8.09
C SER A 175 -19.57 3.88 -8.51
N LEU A 176 -19.22 3.23 -9.62
CA LEU A 176 -17.93 3.36 -10.28
C LEU A 176 -17.99 4.54 -11.25
N ILE A 177 -17.05 5.47 -11.16
CA ILE A 177 -16.93 6.61 -12.06
C ILE A 177 -16.44 6.13 -13.42
N THR A 178 -17.16 6.49 -14.50
CA THR A 178 -16.94 5.93 -15.83
C THR A 178 -16.20 6.87 -16.78
N SER A 179 -16.07 8.15 -16.44
CA SER A 179 -15.39 9.15 -17.28
C SER A 179 -14.83 10.31 -16.46
N GLY A 180 -13.99 11.15 -17.09
CA GLY A 180 -13.32 12.29 -16.47
C GLY A 180 -12.07 11.89 -15.69
N ASP A 181 -11.53 12.84 -14.94
CA ASP A 181 -10.25 12.71 -14.22
C ASP A 181 -10.29 11.65 -13.10
N HIS A 182 -11.47 11.39 -12.56
CA HIS A 182 -11.71 10.38 -11.53
C HIS A 182 -12.21 9.04 -12.09
N LYS A 183 -12.02 8.77 -13.37
CA LYS A 183 -12.44 7.48 -13.97
C LYS A 183 -11.76 6.32 -13.26
N GLY A 184 -12.56 5.41 -12.74
CA GLY A 184 -12.09 4.23 -11.98
C GLY A 184 -12.18 4.40 -10.46
N ASP A 185 -12.40 5.62 -9.97
CA ASP A 185 -12.71 5.90 -8.57
C ASP A 185 -14.18 5.60 -8.27
N PHE A 186 -14.54 5.66 -6.98
CA PHE A 186 -15.90 5.40 -6.55
C PHE A 186 -16.62 6.71 -6.16
N ALA A 187 -17.87 6.82 -6.60
CA ALA A 187 -18.78 7.86 -6.16
C ALA A 187 -19.77 7.30 -5.13
N LEU A 188 -19.91 7.98 -4.00
CA LEU A 188 -20.83 7.63 -2.90
C LEU A 188 -21.34 8.89 -2.21
N SER A 189 -22.39 8.78 -1.40
CA SER A 189 -22.83 9.91 -0.59
C SER A 189 -21.81 10.18 0.53
N LEU A 190 -21.66 11.46 0.92
CA LEU A 190 -20.80 11.83 2.06
C LEU A 190 -21.22 11.08 3.32
N ALA A 191 -22.52 10.94 3.58
CA ALA A 191 -23.03 10.17 4.71
C ALA A 191 -22.62 8.68 4.66
N SER A 192 -22.43 8.09 3.49
CA SER A 192 -21.88 6.73 3.37
C SER A 192 -20.39 6.70 3.66
N TYR A 193 -19.62 7.69 3.17
CA TYR A 193 -18.20 7.82 3.48
C TYR A 193 -17.96 7.90 5.00
N GLU A 194 -18.71 8.74 5.69
CA GLU A 194 -18.60 8.96 7.14
C GLU A 194 -18.81 7.67 7.95
N THR A 195 -19.60 6.71 7.45
CA THR A 195 -19.82 5.43 8.15
C THR A 195 -18.63 4.48 8.09
N VAL A 196 -17.65 4.72 7.24
CA VAL A 196 -16.47 3.84 7.05
C VAL A 196 -15.14 4.54 7.26
N ALA A 197 -15.14 5.86 7.35
CA ALA A 197 -13.91 6.67 7.41
C ALA A 197 -13.05 6.41 8.66
N ASP A 198 -13.65 5.98 9.76
CA ASP A 198 -12.94 5.65 11.00
C ASP A 198 -12.41 4.21 11.02
N ASP A 199 -13.00 3.30 10.22
CA ASP A 199 -12.65 1.89 10.19
C ASP A 199 -11.55 1.58 9.15
N PHE A 200 -11.36 2.47 8.16
CA PHE A 200 -10.44 2.30 7.04
C PHE A 200 -9.59 3.55 6.86
N VAL A 201 -8.45 3.39 6.17
CA VAL A 201 -7.61 4.53 5.74
C VAL A 201 -7.96 4.86 4.30
N LEU A 202 -8.72 5.93 4.11
CA LEU A 202 -9.32 6.29 2.84
C LEU A 202 -8.84 7.67 2.38
N SER A 203 -8.70 7.84 1.07
CA SER A 203 -8.48 9.13 0.42
C SER A 203 -9.72 9.50 -0.38
N ALA A 204 -10.37 10.60 -0.02
CA ALA A 204 -11.58 11.05 -0.69
C ALA A 204 -11.60 12.55 -0.92
N THR A 205 -12.36 12.97 -1.93
CA THR A 205 -12.63 14.37 -2.24
C THR A 205 -14.13 14.64 -2.18
N ARG A 206 -14.51 15.60 -1.39
CA ARG A 206 -15.90 16.09 -1.32
C ARG A 206 -16.19 17.03 -2.49
N THR A 207 -17.31 16.84 -3.18
CA THR A 207 -17.72 17.68 -4.31
C THR A 207 -19.25 17.87 -4.34
N ALA A 208 -19.66 19.00 -4.90
CA ALA A 208 -21.07 19.26 -5.23
C ALA A 208 -21.48 18.69 -6.60
N GLU A 209 -20.51 18.34 -7.44
CA GLU A 209 -20.76 17.80 -8.77
C GLU A 209 -20.94 16.29 -8.69
N SER A 210 -21.95 15.78 -9.41
CA SER A 210 -22.17 14.34 -9.56
C SER A 210 -21.39 13.86 -10.79
N PRO A 211 -20.36 13.04 -10.64
CA PRO A 211 -19.61 12.51 -11.78
C PRO A 211 -20.47 11.51 -12.58
N ALA A 212 -20.15 11.33 -13.85
CA ALA A 212 -20.73 10.25 -14.65
C ALA A 212 -20.30 8.90 -14.06
N ALA A 213 -21.24 8.15 -13.49
CA ALA A 213 -20.94 6.93 -12.77
C ALA A 213 -22.05 5.87 -12.95
N SER A 214 -21.72 4.61 -12.76
CA SER A 214 -22.64 3.48 -12.80
C SER A 214 -22.66 2.76 -11.46
N ALA A 215 -23.84 2.51 -10.91
CA ALA A 215 -23.98 1.78 -9.67
C ALA A 215 -23.37 0.38 -9.80
N ILE A 216 -22.64 -0.02 -8.78
CA ILE A 216 -22.02 -1.34 -8.72
C ILE A 216 -22.68 -2.21 -7.66
N ARG A 217 -22.50 -3.50 -7.80
CA ARG A 217 -22.86 -4.51 -6.82
C ARG A 217 -21.63 -5.30 -6.39
N LYS A 218 -21.67 -5.85 -5.22
CA LYS A 218 -20.62 -6.76 -4.76
C LYS A 218 -20.66 -8.05 -5.59
N PRO A 219 -19.54 -8.42 -6.25
CA PRO A 219 -19.48 -9.65 -7.01
C PRO A 219 -19.47 -10.87 -6.08
N THR A 220 -19.97 -12.00 -6.58
CA THR A 220 -19.82 -13.30 -5.93
C THR A 220 -18.61 -14.01 -6.51
N LEU A 221 -17.69 -14.43 -5.64
CA LEU A 221 -16.47 -15.11 -6.05
C LEU A 221 -16.67 -16.62 -6.06
N PHE A 222 -16.18 -17.25 -7.10
CA PHE A 222 -16.01 -18.69 -7.19
C PHE A 222 -14.52 -19.03 -7.18
N LEU A 223 -14.07 -19.74 -6.15
CA LEU A 223 -12.71 -20.22 -6.02
C LEU A 223 -12.66 -21.69 -6.43
N ALA A 224 -12.10 -21.98 -7.60
CA ALA A 224 -11.89 -23.33 -8.07
C ALA A 224 -10.44 -23.76 -7.81
N GLY A 225 -10.25 -24.87 -7.13
CA GLY A 225 -8.94 -25.45 -6.89
C GLY A 225 -8.83 -26.84 -7.54
N ARG A 226 -7.65 -27.22 -7.93
CA ARG A 226 -7.32 -28.57 -8.33
C ARG A 226 -6.71 -29.29 -7.13
N TYR A 227 -7.27 -30.45 -6.77
CA TYR A 227 -6.65 -31.31 -5.78
C TYR A 227 -5.36 -31.90 -6.34
N ASP A 228 -4.29 -31.65 -5.65
CA ASP A 228 -2.99 -32.26 -5.92
C ASP A 228 -2.45 -32.80 -4.58
N ALA A 229 -2.32 -34.11 -4.51
CA ALA A 229 -1.90 -34.81 -3.30
C ALA A 229 -0.47 -34.42 -2.84
N PHE A 230 0.37 -33.94 -3.75
CA PHE A 230 1.77 -33.58 -3.45
C PHE A 230 1.96 -32.12 -3.10
N SER A 231 1.07 -31.24 -3.52
CA SER A 231 1.29 -29.79 -3.49
C SER A 231 0.58 -29.04 -2.38
N GLY A 232 -0.27 -29.71 -1.61
CA GLY A 232 -1.06 -29.01 -0.58
C GLY A 232 -2.02 -27.97 -1.17
N ALA A 233 -2.65 -28.26 -2.32
CA ALA A 233 -3.59 -27.37 -2.98
C ALA A 233 -4.67 -26.78 -2.05
N LYS A 234 -5.10 -27.52 -1.04
CA LYS A 234 -6.00 -27.01 0.02
C LYS A 234 -5.43 -25.83 0.79
N LEU A 235 -4.11 -25.80 1.03
CA LEU A 235 -3.47 -24.65 1.67
C LEU A 235 -3.49 -23.44 0.78
N THR A 236 -3.18 -23.60 -0.50
CA THR A 236 -3.21 -22.51 -1.48
C THR A 236 -4.61 -21.89 -1.58
N GLU A 237 -5.65 -22.71 -1.66
CA GLU A 237 -7.04 -22.23 -1.65
C GLU A 237 -7.40 -21.52 -0.36
N GLY A 238 -6.97 -22.03 0.77
CA GLY A 238 -7.16 -21.40 2.07
C GLY A 238 -6.52 -20.00 2.11
N TYR A 239 -5.32 -19.83 1.57
CA TYR A 239 -4.67 -18.53 1.49
C TYR A 239 -5.40 -17.59 0.55
N PHE A 240 -5.85 -18.03 -0.61
CA PHE A 240 -6.64 -17.20 -1.53
C PHE A 240 -7.98 -16.79 -0.90
N ALA A 241 -8.68 -17.72 -0.26
CA ALA A 241 -9.93 -17.42 0.43
C ALA A 241 -9.72 -16.39 1.55
N GLN A 242 -8.66 -16.56 2.33
CA GLN A 242 -8.27 -15.60 3.37
C GLN A 242 -7.91 -14.25 2.77
N TRP A 243 -7.14 -14.22 1.70
CA TRP A 243 -6.75 -12.99 1.02
C TRP A 243 -7.95 -12.23 0.46
N PHE A 244 -8.87 -12.90 -0.22
CA PHE A 244 -10.09 -12.25 -0.70
C PHE A 244 -10.98 -11.76 0.43
N ARG A 245 -11.10 -12.52 1.50
CA ARG A 245 -11.90 -12.13 2.68
C ARG A 245 -11.26 -10.99 3.45
N ASP A 246 -10.01 -11.14 3.83
CA ASP A 246 -9.34 -10.24 4.77
C ASP A 246 -8.68 -9.06 4.02
N GLY A 247 -8.17 -9.30 2.81
CA GLY A 247 -7.54 -8.28 1.98
C GLY A 247 -8.52 -7.36 1.26
N TYR A 248 -9.67 -7.90 0.81
CA TYR A 248 -10.63 -7.15 -0.01
C TYR A 248 -12.06 -7.17 0.50
N GLY A 249 -12.36 -7.85 1.60
CA GLY A 249 -13.69 -7.89 2.20
C GLY A 249 -14.73 -8.71 1.45
N PHE A 250 -14.32 -9.63 0.59
CA PHE A 250 -15.27 -10.55 -0.06
C PHE A 250 -15.67 -11.67 0.90
N ARG A 251 -16.92 -11.72 1.31
CA ARG A 251 -17.45 -12.76 2.20
C ARG A 251 -18.29 -13.80 1.49
N ASN A 252 -18.82 -13.48 0.32
CA ASN A 252 -19.68 -14.32 -0.50
C ASN A 252 -18.88 -15.05 -1.59
N TYR A 253 -18.00 -15.91 -1.18
CA TYR A 253 -17.27 -16.80 -2.09
C TYR A 253 -17.60 -18.27 -1.79
N ARG A 254 -17.42 -19.10 -2.79
CA ARG A 254 -17.59 -20.54 -2.66
C ARG A 254 -16.34 -21.26 -3.16
N ASN A 255 -15.86 -22.15 -2.31
CA ASN A 255 -14.70 -22.97 -2.60
C ASN A 255 -15.21 -24.36 -3.05
N VAL A 256 -14.97 -24.74 -4.30
CA VAL A 256 -15.41 -26.04 -4.84
C VAL A 256 -14.35 -26.65 -5.74
N TYR A 257 -14.26 -27.97 -5.69
CA TYR A 257 -13.35 -28.78 -6.51
C TYR A 257 -13.97 -29.25 -7.82
N SER A 258 -15.18 -28.86 -8.15
CA SER A 258 -15.90 -29.29 -9.35
C SER A 258 -15.93 -28.21 -10.41
N ASN A 259 -16.02 -28.64 -11.66
CA ASN A 259 -16.07 -27.75 -12.85
C ASN A 259 -17.40 -27.03 -13.05
N GLY A 260 -18.29 -27.00 -12.07
CA GLY A 260 -19.57 -26.31 -12.16
C GLY A 260 -19.41 -24.80 -12.04
N THR A 261 -19.66 -24.08 -13.12
CA THR A 261 -19.48 -22.63 -13.24
C THR A 261 -20.81 -21.95 -13.53
N SER A 262 -21.76 -21.96 -12.65
CA SER A 262 -22.99 -21.22 -12.89
C SER A 262 -23.18 -20.12 -11.85
N ASN A 263 -23.56 -18.93 -12.33
CA ASN A 263 -23.99 -17.78 -11.52
C ASN A 263 -22.89 -17.10 -10.66
N TYR A 264 -21.63 -17.08 -11.12
CA TYR A 264 -20.56 -16.35 -10.47
C TYR A 264 -20.02 -15.25 -11.40
N ASP A 265 -19.70 -14.10 -10.81
CA ASP A 265 -19.19 -12.95 -11.55
C ASP A 265 -17.68 -13.04 -11.81
N VAL A 266 -16.97 -13.63 -10.87
CA VAL A 266 -15.51 -13.76 -10.92
C VAL A 266 -15.12 -15.19 -10.56
N MET A 267 -14.24 -15.74 -11.35
CA MET A 267 -13.69 -17.07 -11.15
C MET A 267 -12.17 -16.96 -10.96
N ALA A 268 -11.69 -17.36 -9.80
CA ALA A 268 -10.27 -17.42 -9.50
C ALA A 268 -9.83 -18.90 -9.51
N TYR A 269 -8.82 -19.19 -10.30
CA TYR A 269 -8.18 -20.50 -10.34
C TYR A 269 -6.92 -20.48 -9.48
N THR A 270 -6.86 -21.41 -8.53
CA THR A 270 -5.63 -21.70 -7.83
C THR A 270 -4.97 -22.87 -8.51
N LYS A 271 -3.79 -22.66 -9.06
CA LYS A 271 -2.97 -23.71 -9.63
C LYS A 271 -1.67 -23.75 -8.84
N HIS A 272 -1.34 -24.92 -8.34
CA HIS A 272 0.01 -25.15 -7.85
C HIS A 272 0.96 -25.16 -9.04
N MET A 273 1.94 -24.28 -9.03
CA MET A 273 3.10 -24.40 -9.90
C MET A 273 4.08 -25.32 -9.20
N GLY A 274 4.02 -26.59 -9.54
CA GLY A 274 5.08 -27.52 -9.17
C GLY A 274 6.33 -27.16 -9.98
N PHE A 275 7.43 -27.06 -9.31
CA PHE A 275 8.75 -27.12 -9.92
C PHE A 275 9.11 -28.58 -10.18
#